data_0f65eb977df916238152fd632564d5ff
#
_entry.id   0f65eb977df916238152fd632564d5ff
#
_cell.length_a   1.000
_cell.length_b   1.000
_cell.length_c   1.000
_cell.angle_alpha   90.00
_cell.angle_beta   90.00
_cell.angle_gamma   90.00
#
_symmetry.space_group_name_H-M   'P 1'
#
loop_
_entity.id
_entity.type
_entity.pdbx_description
1 polymer ?
#
loop_
_entity_poly.entity_id
_entity_poly.type
_entity_poly.pdbx_seq_one_letter_code
_entity_poly.pdbx_strand_id
1 'polypeptide(L)'
;MTRAVVTGNQAAGHALVTAGEANRAARGCGGGCYPITPQTEIIENVMAARFSKGSFVAVESEHSAMAVCIGTSLAGARSFTASSSNGLLYMAENVFAAGLARLPIVMVVSNRTIGPPWNIWADHGDSLALRDAPWLQLYCDSHQDLVDTILLAFRVAEDPRVLLPVMVTQDGFLLSHTSMVCALPSQDLVDDYLPPLDLALRA
;
A
#
# COMPACT_ATOMS: atom_id res chain seq x y z
N MET A 1 -16.80 0.56 -13.73
CA MET A 1 -16.40 -0.63 -12.97
C MET A 1 -16.46 -1.86 -13.85
N THR A 2 -15.40 -2.69 -13.84
CA THR A 2 -15.36 -3.96 -14.59
C THR A 2 -15.33 -5.10 -13.59
N ARG A 3 -16.21 -6.10 -13.75
CA ARG A 3 -16.16 -7.32 -12.95
C ARG A 3 -15.13 -8.28 -13.55
N ALA A 4 -14.18 -8.71 -12.73
CA ALA A 4 -13.14 -9.66 -13.10
C ALA A 4 -12.94 -10.70 -12.01
N VAL A 5 -12.44 -11.88 -12.38
CA VAL A 5 -11.96 -12.89 -11.44
C VAL A 5 -10.48 -12.61 -11.24
N VAL A 6 -10.09 -12.21 -10.03
CA VAL A 6 -8.73 -11.79 -9.68
C VAL A 6 -8.32 -12.34 -8.33
N THR A 7 -7.02 -12.46 -8.09
CA THR A 7 -6.47 -12.72 -6.75
C THR A 7 -6.51 -11.43 -5.91
N GLY A 8 -6.41 -11.55 -4.59
CA GLY A 8 -6.29 -10.37 -3.71
C GLY A 8 -5.08 -9.52 -4.07
N ASN A 9 -3.94 -10.13 -4.42
CA ASN A 9 -2.76 -9.38 -4.87
C ASN A 9 -3.01 -8.60 -6.17
N GLN A 10 -3.71 -9.19 -7.14
CA GLN A 10 -4.09 -8.50 -8.37
C GLN A 10 -5.07 -7.36 -8.11
N ALA A 11 -6.04 -7.57 -7.21
CA ALA A 11 -7.01 -6.56 -6.79
C ALA A 11 -6.30 -5.37 -6.11
N ALA A 12 -5.39 -5.66 -5.17
CA ALA A 12 -4.58 -4.66 -4.49
C ALA A 12 -3.67 -3.89 -5.47
N GLY A 13 -2.98 -4.61 -6.37
CA GLY A 13 -2.14 -4.01 -7.41
C GLY A 13 -2.93 -3.04 -8.28
N HIS A 14 -4.15 -3.43 -8.72
CA HIS A 14 -5.03 -2.56 -9.51
C HIS A 14 -5.41 -1.29 -8.74
N ALA A 15 -5.81 -1.41 -7.47
CA ALA A 15 -6.19 -0.27 -6.63
C ALA A 15 -5.02 0.69 -6.41
N LEU A 16 -3.81 0.18 -6.14
CA LEU A 16 -2.61 0.99 -5.97
C LEU A 16 -2.21 1.71 -7.26
N VAL A 17 -2.25 1.02 -8.40
CA VAL A 17 -1.91 1.61 -9.71
C VAL A 17 -2.89 2.73 -10.07
N THR A 18 -4.19 2.50 -9.95
CA THR A 18 -5.20 3.52 -10.26
C THR A 18 -5.17 4.70 -9.30
N ALA A 19 -4.91 4.45 -8.00
CA ALA A 19 -4.71 5.51 -7.02
C ALA A 19 -3.45 6.33 -7.31
N GLY A 20 -2.35 5.69 -7.69
CA GLY A 20 -1.11 6.37 -8.09
C GLY A 20 -1.32 7.27 -9.30
N GLU A 21 -1.96 6.75 -10.35
CA GLU A 21 -2.24 7.48 -11.59
C GLU A 21 -3.22 8.66 -11.36
N ALA A 22 -4.13 8.57 -10.41
CA ALA A 22 -5.02 9.68 -10.03
C ALA A 22 -4.26 10.93 -9.55
N ASN A 23 -2.99 10.78 -9.14
CA ASN A 23 -2.14 11.92 -8.74
C ASN A 23 -1.28 12.52 -9.88
N ARG A 24 -1.47 12.11 -11.14
CA ARG A 24 -0.67 12.56 -12.31
C ARG A 24 -0.71 14.08 -12.54
N ALA A 25 -1.83 14.73 -12.19
CA ALA A 25 -1.99 16.18 -12.32
C ALA A 25 -1.20 16.98 -11.27
N ALA A 26 -0.80 16.34 -10.15
CA ALA A 26 0.00 16.96 -9.10
C ALA A 26 1.48 16.53 -9.20
N ARG A 27 2.04 15.95 -8.14
CA ARG A 27 3.43 15.48 -8.08
C ARG A 27 3.62 14.03 -8.50
N GLY A 28 2.55 13.37 -8.98
CA GLY A 28 2.58 11.98 -9.38
C GLY A 28 2.68 11.03 -8.18
N CYS A 29 3.24 9.85 -8.41
CA CYS A 29 3.36 8.83 -7.37
C CYS A 29 4.74 8.17 -7.35
N GLY A 30 5.04 7.44 -6.29
CA GLY A 30 6.27 6.68 -6.21
C GLY A 30 6.41 5.89 -4.92
N GLY A 31 7.45 5.07 -4.86
CA GLY A 31 7.76 4.26 -3.70
C GLY A 31 8.92 3.30 -3.95
N GLY A 32 9.35 2.62 -2.91
CA GLY A 32 10.31 1.53 -2.98
C GLY A 32 9.61 0.18 -3.04
N CYS A 33 10.18 -0.75 -3.78
CA CYS A 33 9.68 -2.11 -3.93
C CYS A 33 10.72 -3.14 -3.58
N TYR A 34 10.36 -4.08 -2.69
CA TYR A 34 11.16 -5.25 -2.38
C TYR A 34 10.26 -6.49 -2.28
N PRO A 35 10.59 -7.59 -2.97
CA PRO A 35 9.71 -8.76 -3.01
C PRO A 35 9.80 -9.57 -1.71
N ILE A 36 8.64 -9.91 -1.15
CA ILE A 36 8.49 -10.87 -0.06
C ILE A 36 7.16 -11.63 -0.20
N THR A 37 7.20 -12.96 -0.16
CA THR A 37 5.99 -13.78 -0.19
C THR A 37 5.12 -13.53 1.05
N PRO A 38 3.76 -13.38 0.92
CA PRO A 38 2.94 -13.58 -0.27
C PRO A 38 2.52 -12.31 -1.01
N GLN A 39 3.16 -11.16 -0.79
CA GLN A 39 2.77 -9.89 -1.44
C GLN A 39 3.45 -9.61 -2.78
N THR A 40 4.42 -10.42 -3.21
CA THR A 40 5.30 -10.14 -4.37
C THR A 40 4.55 -9.68 -5.61
N GLU A 41 3.43 -10.30 -5.96
CA GLU A 41 2.63 -9.95 -7.13
C GLU A 41 2.02 -8.53 -7.07
N ILE A 42 1.83 -7.97 -5.86
CA ILE A 42 1.35 -6.59 -5.71
C ILE A 42 2.39 -5.63 -6.28
N ILE A 43 3.65 -5.75 -5.82
CA ILE A 43 4.72 -4.87 -6.30
C ILE A 43 5.11 -5.15 -7.75
N GLU A 44 4.99 -6.39 -8.23
CA GLU A 44 5.18 -6.71 -9.65
C GLU A 44 4.17 -5.98 -10.52
N ASN A 45 2.89 -5.93 -10.14
CA ASN A 45 1.88 -5.14 -10.83
C ASN A 45 2.20 -3.65 -10.81
N VAL A 46 2.66 -3.12 -9.67
CA VAL A 46 3.05 -1.70 -9.54
C VAL A 46 4.27 -1.38 -10.41
N MET A 47 5.30 -2.24 -10.39
CA MET A 47 6.52 -2.05 -11.19
C MET A 47 6.29 -2.18 -12.70
N ALA A 48 5.33 -3.02 -13.12
CA ALA A 48 4.95 -3.18 -14.52
C ALA A 48 4.07 -2.03 -15.04
N ALA A 49 3.44 -1.28 -14.15
CA ALA A 49 2.55 -0.18 -14.52
C ALA A 49 3.33 0.98 -15.18
N ARG A 50 2.70 1.60 -16.17
CA ARG A 50 3.22 2.81 -16.83
C ARG A 50 2.49 4.02 -16.30
N PHE A 51 3.03 4.62 -15.25
CA PHE A 51 2.49 5.86 -14.72
C PHE A 51 2.78 7.04 -15.65
N SER A 52 1.79 7.91 -15.86
CA SER A 52 1.97 9.16 -16.60
C SER A 52 2.98 10.08 -15.90
N LYS A 53 3.00 10.03 -14.56
CA LYS A 53 3.95 10.76 -13.73
C LYS A 53 4.20 9.97 -12.44
N GLY A 54 5.35 9.33 -12.36
CA GLY A 54 5.71 8.54 -11.20
C GLY A 54 6.85 7.56 -11.47
N SER A 55 7.44 7.06 -10.41
CA SER A 55 8.51 6.07 -10.51
C SER A 55 8.55 5.21 -9.25
N PHE A 56 8.69 3.91 -9.45
CA PHE A 56 8.93 2.94 -8.38
C PHE A 56 10.32 2.35 -8.54
N VAL A 57 11.01 2.18 -7.43
CA VAL A 57 12.42 1.76 -7.41
C VAL A 57 12.52 0.38 -6.76
N ALA A 58 13.10 -0.58 -7.49
CA ALA A 58 13.53 -1.84 -6.89
C ALA A 58 14.75 -1.58 -6.00
N VAL A 59 14.64 -1.98 -4.76
CA VAL A 59 15.66 -1.76 -3.73
C VAL A 59 16.16 -3.08 -3.15
N GLU A 60 17.19 -3.05 -2.32
CA GLU A 60 17.85 -4.24 -1.76
C GLU A 60 17.19 -4.76 -0.47
N SER A 61 16.23 -4.03 0.10
CA SER A 61 15.56 -4.43 1.34
C SER A 61 14.26 -3.70 1.58
N GLU A 62 13.43 -4.24 2.48
CA GLU A 62 12.19 -3.60 2.93
C GLU A 62 12.48 -2.28 3.68
N HIS A 63 13.58 -2.22 4.44
CA HIS A 63 14.00 -0.99 5.10
C HIS A 63 14.21 0.13 4.08
N SER A 64 14.97 -0.14 3.01
CA SER A 64 15.18 0.82 1.92
C SER A 64 13.89 1.14 1.17
N ALA A 65 12.98 0.17 1.00
CA ALA A 65 11.69 0.41 0.36
C ALA A 65 10.88 1.49 1.11
N MET A 66 10.80 1.39 2.43
CA MET A 66 10.10 2.39 3.24
C MET A 66 10.86 3.73 3.27
N ALA A 67 12.19 3.73 3.25
CA ALA A 67 12.98 4.97 3.15
C ALA A 67 12.69 5.74 1.85
N VAL A 68 12.55 5.02 0.72
CA VAL A 68 12.13 5.61 -0.56
C VAL A 68 10.71 6.18 -0.46
N CYS A 69 9.78 5.47 0.20
CA CYS A 69 8.43 5.97 0.42
C CYS A 69 8.41 7.25 1.26
N ILE A 70 9.23 7.33 2.31
CA ILE A 70 9.38 8.55 3.13
C ILE A 70 9.87 9.72 2.25
N GLY A 71 10.94 9.53 1.48
CA GLY A 71 11.47 10.56 0.58
C GLY A 71 10.45 11.01 -0.48
N THR A 72 9.72 10.06 -1.06
CA THR A 72 8.66 10.31 -2.04
C THR A 72 7.52 11.14 -1.43
N SER A 73 7.07 10.78 -0.23
CA SER A 73 6.02 11.50 0.47
C SER A 73 6.44 12.90 0.89
N LEU A 74 7.69 13.08 1.37
CA LEU A 74 8.27 14.38 1.67
C LEU A 74 8.37 15.28 0.43
N ALA A 75 8.67 14.70 -0.73
CA ALA A 75 8.66 15.41 -2.01
C ALA A 75 7.24 15.77 -2.49
N GLY A 76 6.20 15.27 -1.80
CA GLY A 76 4.80 15.57 -2.05
C GLY A 76 4.14 14.73 -3.13
N ALA A 77 4.76 13.66 -3.54
CA ALA A 77 4.12 12.67 -4.40
C ALA A 77 3.29 11.68 -3.55
N ARG A 78 2.25 11.07 -4.15
CA ARG A 78 1.49 10.01 -3.52
C ARG A 78 2.36 8.78 -3.37
N SER A 79 2.55 8.30 -2.14
CA SER A 79 3.52 7.27 -1.83
C SER A 79 2.89 6.00 -1.33
N PHE A 80 3.36 4.86 -1.84
CA PHE A 80 2.87 3.55 -1.41
C PHE A 80 3.88 2.43 -1.66
N THR A 81 3.69 1.32 -0.96
CA THR A 81 4.45 0.08 -1.09
C THR A 81 3.63 -1.12 -0.59
N ALA A 82 4.21 -2.29 -0.61
CA ALA A 82 3.63 -3.48 0.01
C ALA A 82 4.72 -4.31 0.70
N SER A 83 4.34 -5.01 1.77
CA SER A 83 5.25 -5.90 2.52
C SER A 83 4.51 -7.02 3.23
N SER A 84 5.22 -7.82 4.02
CA SER A 84 4.71 -8.98 4.73
C SER A 84 5.69 -9.41 5.83
N SER A 85 5.19 -10.04 6.91
CA SER A 85 5.96 -10.83 7.86
C SER A 85 7.24 -10.13 8.36
N ASN A 86 8.39 -10.83 8.27
CA ASN A 86 9.70 -10.30 8.68
C ASN A 86 10.09 -9.01 7.96
N GLY A 87 9.56 -8.76 6.74
CA GLY A 87 9.78 -7.50 6.04
C GLY A 87 9.22 -6.29 6.79
N LEU A 88 8.07 -6.45 7.46
CA LEU A 88 7.53 -5.41 8.33
C LEU A 88 8.45 -5.13 9.52
N LEU A 89 8.99 -6.18 10.13
CA LEU A 89 9.93 -6.01 11.25
C LEU A 89 11.23 -5.38 10.80
N TYR A 90 11.71 -5.74 9.60
CA TYR A 90 12.95 -5.18 9.06
C TYR A 90 12.82 -3.68 8.72
N MET A 91 11.64 -3.21 8.31
CA MET A 91 11.39 -1.78 8.07
C MET A 91 10.87 -1.01 9.29
N ALA A 92 10.75 -1.64 10.47
CA ALA A 92 10.07 -1.08 11.63
C ALA A 92 10.54 0.34 12.02
N GLU A 93 11.87 0.58 12.00
CA GLU A 93 12.42 1.92 12.27
C GLU A 93 11.78 2.99 11.37
N ASN A 94 11.75 2.72 10.07
CA ASN A 94 11.18 3.64 9.08
C ASN A 94 9.65 3.72 9.17
N VAL A 95 8.97 2.67 9.62
CA VAL A 95 7.53 2.69 9.90
C VAL A 95 7.23 3.69 11.02
N PHE A 96 7.95 3.63 12.14
CA PHE A 96 7.83 4.63 13.20
C PHE A 96 8.17 6.03 12.72
N ALA A 97 9.27 6.20 11.97
CA ALA A 97 9.68 7.49 11.43
C ALA A 97 8.61 8.12 10.53
N ALA A 98 8.02 7.33 9.60
CA ALA A 98 6.96 7.78 8.72
C ALA A 98 5.71 8.25 9.48
N GLY A 99 5.30 7.49 10.51
CA GLY A 99 4.15 7.82 11.33
C GLY A 99 4.37 9.07 12.17
N LEU A 100 5.52 9.19 12.83
CA LEU A 100 5.88 10.37 13.63
C LEU A 100 6.04 11.63 12.78
N ALA A 101 6.52 11.49 11.54
CA ALA A 101 6.59 12.58 10.57
C ALA A 101 5.24 12.86 9.88
N ARG A 102 4.17 12.11 10.21
CA ARG A 102 2.82 12.27 9.68
C ARG A 102 2.77 12.25 8.15
N LEU A 103 3.48 11.29 7.55
CA LEU A 103 3.55 11.14 6.10
C LEU A 103 2.40 10.26 5.59
N PRO A 104 1.57 10.71 4.64
CA PRO A 104 0.44 9.94 4.12
C PRO A 104 0.93 8.85 3.15
N ILE A 105 1.48 7.80 3.70
CA ILE A 105 1.95 6.63 2.96
C ILE A 105 0.91 5.52 3.11
N VAL A 106 0.54 4.85 2.03
CA VAL A 106 -0.30 3.66 2.08
C VAL A 106 0.57 2.43 1.86
N MET A 107 0.48 1.46 2.77
CA MET A 107 1.18 0.19 2.65
C MET A 107 0.18 -0.97 2.66
N VAL A 108 0.21 -1.82 1.63
CA VAL A 108 -0.54 -3.07 1.64
C VAL A 108 0.29 -4.15 2.31
N VAL A 109 -0.33 -4.86 3.25
CA VAL A 109 0.29 -5.94 4.00
C VAL A 109 -0.42 -7.24 3.69
N SER A 110 0.28 -8.22 3.13
CA SER A 110 -0.22 -9.59 3.05
C SER A 110 0.25 -10.34 4.29
N ASN A 111 -0.61 -10.39 5.32
CA ASN A 111 -0.28 -10.93 6.63
C ASN A 111 0.23 -12.37 6.57
N ARG A 112 1.38 -12.62 7.16
CA ARG A 112 2.01 -13.93 7.26
C ARG A 112 2.73 -14.07 8.59
N THR A 113 2.76 -15.30 9.11
CA THR A 113 3.54 -15.65 10.32
C THR A 113 4.95 -15.06 10.28
N ILE A 114 5.39 -14.50 11.39
CA ILE A 114 6.78 -14.10 11.60
C ILE A 114 7.62 -15.36 11.85
N GLY A 115 8.70 -15.55 11.10
CA GLY A 115 9.60 -16.67 11.29
C GLY A 115 10.83 -16.33 12.14
N PRO A 116 11.54 -17.34 12.68
CA PRO A 116 11.22 -18.77 12.74
C PRO A 116 10.14 -19.13 13.77
N PRO A 117 9.42 -20.27 13.60
CA PRO A 117 9.50 -21.19 12.45
C PRO A 117 8.87 -20.59 11.18
N TRP A 118 9.53 -20.81 10.05
CA TRP A 118 9.09 -20.27 8.76
C TRP A 118 7.87 -21.03 8.23
N ASN A 119 6.82 -20.30 7.91
CA ASN A 119 5.68 -20.81 7.14
C ASN A 119 5.02 -19.65 6.39
N ILE A 120 4.05 -19.97 5.54
CA ILE A 120 3.40 -19.02 4.63
C ILE A 120 1.94 -18.70 5.00
N TRP A 121 1.47 -19.27 6.11
CA TRP A 121 0.07 -19.11 6.53
C TRP A 121 -0.22 -17.73 7.08
N ALA A 122 -1.48 -17.33 6.94
CA ALA A 122 -1.98 -16.06 7.46
C ALA A 122 -1.82 -16.01 8.98
N ASP A 123 -1.28 -14.89 9.44
CA ASP A 123 -1.09 -14.57 10.85
C ASP A 123 -0.93 -13.07 10.98
N HIS A 124 -1.77 -12.42 11.77
CA HIS A 124 -1.74 -10.97 11.94
C HIS A 124 -0.64 -10.48 12.90
N GLY A 125 0.15 -11.38 13.46
CA GLY A 125 1.25 -11.03 14.37
C GLY A 125 2.26 -10.07 13.78
N ASP A 126 2.47 -10.09 12.45
CA ASP A 126 3.38 -9.20 11.75
C ASP A 126 2.91 -7.73 11.79
N SER A 127 1.67 -7.43 11.42
CA SER A 127 1.12 -6.08 11.51
C SER A 127 0.85 -5.66 12.96
N LEU A 128 0.38 -6.60 13.81
CA LEU A 128 0.12 -6.33 15.22
C LEU A 128 1.40 -6.06 16.02
N ALA A 129 2.57 -6.57 15.59
CA ALA A 129 3.86 -6.20 16.19
C ALA A 129 4.15 -4.69 16.07
N LEU A 130 3.54 -4.02 15.11
CA LEU A 130 3.67 -2.58 14.87
C LEU A 130 2.46 -1.77 15.33
N ARG A 131 1.58 -2.32 16.19
CA ARG A 131 0.36 -1.65 16.66
C ARG A 131 0.61 -0.34 17.41
N ASP A 132 1.79 -0.18 17.99
CA ASP A 132 2.18 1.03 18.71
C ASP A 132 2.81 2.10 17.79
N ALA A 133 3.04 1.77 16.51
CA ALA A 133 3.44 2.77 15.52
C ALA A 133 2.23 3.66 15.18
N PRO A 134 2.44 4.97 14.95
CA PRO A 134 1.35 5.91 14.64
C PRO A 134 0.85 5.71 13.19
N TRP A 135 0.35 4.53 12.88
CA TRP A 135 -0.27 4.11 11.64
C TRP A 135 -1.71 3.65 11.89
N LEU A 136 -2.60 3.99 10.98
CA LEU A 136 -3.91 3.35 10.93
C LEU A 136 -3.74 1.94 10.36
N GLN A 137 -4.38 0.94 10.98
CA GLN A 137 -4.35 -0.45 10.51
C GLN A 137 -5.78 -0.88 10.17
N LEU A 138 -6.02 -1.23 8.90
CA LEU A 138 -7.32 -1.63 8.37
C LEU A 138 -7.23 -3.07 7.86
N TYR A 139 -8.06 -3.95 8.39
CA TYR A 139 -8.06 -5.39 8.11
C TYR A 139 -9.21 -5.74 7.19
N CYS A 140 -8.91 -6.29 6.01
CA CYS A 140 -9.89 -6.61 4.97
C CYS A 140 -10.27 -8.08 4.98
N ASP A 141 -11.54 -8.39 4.73
CA ASP A 141 -12.09 -9.74 4.73
C ASP A 141 -12.41 -10.28 3.33
N SER A 142 -12.35 -9.45 2.30
CA SER A 142 -12.66 -9.82 0.93
C SER A 142 -11.87 -8.98 -0.08
N HIS A 143 -11.84 -9.43 -1.35
CA HIS A 143 -11.16 -8.71 -2.43
C HIS A 143 -11.82 -7.36 -2.72
N GLN A 144 -13.15 -7.27 -2.60
CA GLN A 144 -13.85 -6.00 -2.80
C GLN A 144 -13.54 -5.04 -1.67
N ASP A 145 -13.60 -5.51 -0.43
CA ASP A 145 -13.24 -4.72 0.74
C ASP A 145 -11.79 -4.22 0.64
N LEU A 146 -10.87 -5.07 0.16
CA LEU A 146 -9.46 -4.68 -0.05
C LEU A 146 -9.31 -3.53 -1.06
N VAL A 147 -9.99 -3.60 -2.22
CA VAL A 147 -9.96 -2.53 -3.23
C VAL A 147 -10.52 -1.23 -2.67
N ASP A 148 -11.69 -1.31 -2.06
CA ASP A 148 -12.41 -0.14 -1.53
C ASP A 148 -11.62 0.49 -0.37
N THR A 149 -11.05 -0.34 0.51
CA THR A 149 -10.25 0.10 1.66
C THR A 149 -8.91 0.71 1.24
N ILE A 150 -8.24 0.20 0.19
CA ILE A 150 -7.02 0.84 -0.34
C ILE A 150 -7.31 2.26 -0.84
N LEU A 151 -8.39 2.45 -1.58
CA LEU A 151 -8.79 3.79 -2.07
C LEU A 151 -9.19 4.70 -0.90
N LEU A 152 -9.95 4.17 0.06
CA LEU A 152 -10.28 4.88 1.30
C LEU A 152 -9.02 5.26 2.09
N ALA A 153 -8.03 4.39 2.16
CA ALA A 153 -6.78 4.63 2.88
C ALA A 153 -6.04 5.86 2.35
N PHE A 154 -5.94 6.03 1.03
CA PHE A 154 -5.38 7.27 0.45
C PHE A 154 -6.21 8.49 0.82
N ARG A 155 -7.54 8.38 0.71
CA ARG A 155 -8.45 9.49 1.04
C ARG A 155 -8.30 9.95 2.48
N VAL A 156 -8.16 8.99 3.42
CA VAL A 156 -7.99 9.27 4.86
C VAL A 156 -6.58 9.74 5.17
N ALA A 157 -5.56 9.06 4.64
CA ALA A 157 -4.16 9.40 4.90
C ALA A 157 -3.81 10.83 4.44
N GLU A 158 -4.37 11.26 3.31
CA GLU A 158 -4.11 12.56 2.69
C GLU A 158 -4.99 13.69 3.24
N ASP A 159 -6.00 13.39 4.07
CA ASP A 159 -6.83 14.41 4.71
C ASP A 159 -5.98 15.23 5.68
N PRO A 160 -5.94 16.59 5.57
CA PRO A 160 -5.10 17.44 6.42
C PRO A 160 -5.44 17.34 7.91
N ARG A 161 -6.63 16.87 8.26
CA ARG A 161 -7.04 16.64 9.65
C ARG A 161 -6.48 15.35 10.22
N VAL A 162 -6.06 14.41 9.35
CA VAL A 162 -5.51 13.08 9.70
C VAL A 162 -4.01 13.07 9.50
N LEU A 163 -3.54 13.14 8.25
CA LEU A 163 -2.13 13.08 7.85
C LEU A 163 -1.37 11.98 8.59
N LEU A 164 -1.84 10.75 8.49
CA LEU A 164 -1.20 9.57 9.06
C LEU A 164 -1.06 8.51 7.99
N PRO A 165 0.02 7.73 8.03
CA PRO A 165 0.13 6.59 7.13
C PRO A 165 -0.86 5.48 7.51
N VAL A 166 -1.20 4.64 6.52
CA VAL A 166 -2.20 3.59 6.65
C VAL A 166 -1.64 2.25 6.17
N MET A 167 -1.78 1.21 6.98
CA MET A 167 -1.63 -0.18 6.59
C MET A 167 -3.00 -0.74 6.21
N VAL A 168 -3.11 -1.30 5.01
CA VAL A 168 -4.29 -2.06 4.57
C VAL A 168 -3.88 -3.51 4.47
N THR A 169 -4.51 -4.39 5.22
CA THR A 169 -4.05 -5.77 5.37
C THR A 169 -4.98 -6.76 4.71
N GLN A 170 -4.43 -7.83 4.18
CA GLN A 170 -5.13 -9.01 3.68
C GLN A 170 -4.46 -10.27 4.19
N ASP A 171 -5.23 -11.33 4.38
CA ASP A 171 -4.70 -12.64 4.79
C ASP A 171 -3.81 -13.23 3.69
N GLY A 172 -2.58 -13.58 4.06
CA GLY A 172 -1.65 -14.29 3.20
C GLY A 172 -2.22 -15.64 2.73
N PHE A 173 -2.12 -15.93 1.44
CA PHE A 173 -2.70 -17.04 0.70
C PHE A 173 -4.22 -17.11 0.70
N LEU A 174 -4.90 -16.92 1.83
CA LEU A 174 -6.35 -17.00 1.94
C LEU A 174 -7.06 -15.95 1.07
N LEU A 175 -6.61 -14.70 1.14
CA LEU A 175 -7.09 -13.63 0.25
C LEU A 175 -6.10 -13.35 -0.88
N SER A 176 -4.81 -13.26 -0.56
CA SER A 176 -3.81 -12.79 -1.51
C SER A 176 -3.70 -13.64 -2.78
N HIS A 177 -3.92 -14.97 -2.70
CA HIS A 177 -3.78 -15.92 -3.82
C HIS A 177 -5.07 -16.63 -4.23
N THR A 178 -6.15 -16.49 -3.48
CA THR A 178 -7.45 -17.02 -3.88
C THR A 178 -8.08 -16.12 -4.93
N SER A 179 -8.67 -16.70 -5.96
CA SER A 179 -9.35 -15.95 -7.02
C SER A 179 -10.83 -15.77 -6.69
N MET A 180 -11.31 -14.54 -6.70
CA MET A 180 -12.72 -14.17 -6.47
C MET A 180 -13.20 -13.14 -7.49
N VAL A 181 -14.51 -13.05 -7.67
CA VAL A 181 -15.13 -11.98 -8.46
C VAL A 181 -15.00 -10.67 -7.71
N CYS A 182 -14.37 -9.68 -8.34
CA CYS A 182 -14.20 -8.34 -7.79
C CYS A 182 -14.63 -7.28 -8.83
N ALA A 183 -15.27 -6.22 -8.38
CA ALA A 183 -15.59 -5.06 -9.20
C ALA A 183 -14.43 -4.07 -9.14
N LEU A 184 -13.63 -4.04 -10.19
CA LEU A 184 -12.48 -3.16 -10.31
C LEU A 184 -12.93 -1.77 -10.82
N PRO A 185 -12.59 -0.67 -10.12
CA PRO A 185 -12.94 0.67 -10.58
C PRO A 185 -12.15 1.06 -11.83
N SER A 186 -12.77 1.84 -12.71
CA SER A 186 -12.07 2.50 -13.81
C SER A 186 -11.23 3.67 -13.28
N GLN A 187 -10.24 4.10 -14.07
CA GLN A 187 -9.42 5.26 -13.72
C GLN A 187 -10.27 6.50 -13.48
N ASP A 188 -11.27 6.79 -14.34
CA ASP A 188 -12.13 7.96 -14.18
C ASP A 188 -12.87 7.97 -12.84
N LEU A 189 -13.35 6.80 -12.40
CA LEU A 189 -14.02 6.68 -11.11
C LEU A 189 -13.07 6.94 -9.94
N VAL A 190 -11.82 6.49 -10.06
CA VAL A 190 -10.79 6.74 -9.05
C VAL A 190 -10.36 8.20 -9.06
N ASP A 191 -10.25 8.84 -10.23
CA ASP A 191 -9.96 10.27 -10.36
C ASP A 191 -11.01 11.15 -9.67
N ASP A 192 -12.29 10.79 -9.82
CA ASP A 192 -13.40 11.49 -9.15
C ASP A 192 -13.36 11.31 -7.63
N TYR A 193 -12.94 10.14 -7.16
CA TYR A 193 -12.89 9.82 -5.73
C TYR A 193 -11.64 10.35 -5.04
N LEU A 194 -10.47 10.27 -5.69
CA LEU A 194 -9.17 10.69 -5.16
C LEU A 194 -8.65 11.93 -5.91
N PRO A 195 -8.93 13.13 -5.41
CA PRO A 195 -8.38 14.34 -6.01
C PRO A 195 -6.84 14.34 -5.94
N PRO A 196 -6.18 15.14 -6.80
CA PRO A 196 -4.74 15.34 -6.69
C PRO A 196 -4.33 15.80 -5.30
N LEU A 197 -3.21 15.24 -4.80
CA LEU A 197 -2.68 15.58 -3.49
C LEU A 197 -2.24 17.03 -3.44
N ASP A 198 -2.86 17.83 -2.58
CA ASP A 198 -2.52 19.25 -2.38
C ASP A 198 -1.51 19.41 -1.24
N LEU A 199 -0.32 19.90 -1.59
CA LEU A 199 0.76 20.15 -0.64
C LEU A 199 0.60 21.46 0.14
N ALA A 200 -0.18 22.42 -0.37
CA ALA A 200 -0.39 23.70 0.31
C ALA A 200 -1.08 23.54 1.67
N LEU A 201 -1.76 22.42 1.88
CA LEU A 201 -2.40 22.08 3.15
C LEU A 201 -1.43 21.50 4.21
N ARG A 202 -0.14 21.36 3.88
CA ARG A 202 0.88 20.80 4.79
C ARG A 202 1.79 21.85 5.44
N ALA A 203 1.61 23.11 5.10
CA ALA A 203 2.41 24.23 5.62
C ALA A 203 1.89 24.76 6.96
#